data_a45befe8d6277eba61c5047da62f8621
#
_entry.id   a45befe8d6277eba61c5047da62f8621
#
_cell.length_a   1.000
_cell.length_b   1.000
_cell.length_c   1.000
_cell.angle_alpha   90.00
_cell.angle_beta   90.00
_cell.angle_gamma   90.00
#
_symmetry.space_group_name_H-M   'P 1'
#
loop_
_entity.id
_entity.type
_entity.pdbx_description
1 polymer ?
#
loop_
_entity_poly.entity_id
_entity_poly.type
_entity_poly.pdbx_seq_one_letter_code
_entity_poly.pdbx_strand_id
1 'polypeptide(L)'
;SYKIVVAGYDGKEFTGDIALSEAFAVEPPAGHAAFTFEVKEKNFDNTVIDITPLAAEVPYFAEVKEAAVCDAMTDDAIISEILNLYGSMAEWFTYTGPTTITSSGDFGTLVPGTDYYVLAFGYADGAAATELTKHKFTTDPEGDPTANTFAFDISGVTARSASIQVEPSDKSVRYIWDIVTDAEYKKYGGNAEGIRSYLADYIKGQIDDFFTTPEEVVSVIGVRGDQWFDYEQLKPATTYYVWAACVDAAGNATATPAVSPAFTTEAAVVSVSYTHLTLPT
;
A
#
# COMPACT_ATOMS: atom_id res chain seq x y z
N SER A 1 -15.34 17.27 -32.37
CA SER A 1 -15.47 17.52 -33.83
C SER A 1 -15.36 18.99 -34.11
N TYR A 2 -14.77 19.35 -35.24
CA TYR A 2 -14.50 20.70 -35.69
C TYR A 2 -15.24 20.96 -37.00
N LYS A 3 -15.51 22.25 -37.26
CA LYS A 3 -15.96 22.70 -38.59
C LYS A 3 -15.10 23.91 -38.99
N ILE A 4 -14.75 23.97 -40.26
CA ILE A 4 -14.12 25.15 -40.83
C ILE A 4 -15.22 26.15 -41.14
N VAL A 5 -15.02 27.41 -40.69
CA VAL A 5 -15.90 28.52 -40.97
C VAL A 5 -15.16 29.45 -41.95
N VAL A 6 -15.76 29.74 -43.07
CA VAL A 6 -15.23 30.65 -44.07
C VAL A 6 -16.23 31.79 -44.28
N ALA A 7 -15.77 33.04 -44.11
CA ALA A 7 -16.56 34.21 -44.37
C ALA A 7 -15.70 35.24 -45.13
N GLY A 8 -16.31 35.95 -46.08
CA GLY A 8 -15.67 37.10 -46.71
C GLY A 8 -15.53 38.25 -45.72
N TYR A 9 -14.47 39.05 -45.83
CA TYR A 9 -14.23 40.22 -44.99
C TYR A 9 -13.61 41.33 -45.84
N ASP A 10 -14.21 42.52 -45.85
CA ASP A 10 -13.75 43.66 -46.69
C ASP A 10 -12.81 44.63 -45.96
N GLY A 11 -12.42 44.33 -44.75
CA GLY A 11 -11.59 45.16 -43.87
C GLY A 11 -12.39 45.94 -42.83
N LYS A 12 -13.74 45.85 -42.85
CA LYS A 12 -14.65 46.47 -41.87
C LYS A 12 -15.77 45.55 -41.43
N GLU A 13 -16.36 44.82 -42.37
CA GLU A 13 -17.54 43.98 -42.13
C GLU A 13 -17.38 42.62 -42.83
N PHE A 14 -18.10 41.62 -42.33
CA PHE A 14 -18.20 40.36 -43.04
C PHE A 14 -19.08 40.51 -44.28
N THR A 15 -18.60 40.07 -45.42
CA THR A 15 -19.27 40.16 -46.71
C THR A 15 -19.66 38.78 -47.24
N GLY A 16 -20.91 38.63 -47.63
CA GLY A 16 -21.47 37.39 -48.17
C GLY A 16 -21.88 36.36 -47.11
N ASP A 17 -22.28 35.18 -47.59
CA ASP A 17 -22.75 34.12 -46.72
C ASP A 17 -21.59 33.40 -46.03
N ILE A 18 -21.80 33.03 -44.78
CA ILE A 18 -20.87 32.19 -44.04
C ILE A 18 -20.98 30.76 -44.55
N ALA A 19 -19.88 30.21 -45.06
CA ALA A 19 -19.77 28.81 -45.43
C ALA A 19 -19.23 27.96 -44.27
N LEU A 20 -19.88 26.86 -43.97
CA LEU A 20 -19.45 25.89 -42.98
C LEU A 20 -19.07 24.59 -43.68
N SER A 21 -17.92 24.01 -43.31
CA SER A 21 -17.59 22.67 -43.73
C SER A 21 -18.50 21.62 -43.06
N GLU A 22 -18.48 20.40 -43.58
CA GLU A 22 -18.94 19.27 -42.83
C GLU A 22 -18.12 19.16 -41.53
N ALA A 23 -18.69 18.52 -40.49
CA ALA A 23 -17.97 18.29 -39.26
C ALA A 23 -16.89 17.22 -39.51
N PHE A 24 -15.68 17.50 -39.03
CA PHE A 24 -14.58 16.53 -39.05
C PHE A 24 -13.99 16.37 -37.64
N ALA A 25 -13.51 15.17 -37.34
CA ALA A 25 -12.69 14.92 -36.17
C ALA A 25 -11.21 14.94 -36.61
N VAL A 26 -10.36 15.56 -35.84
CA VAL A 26 -8.93 15.31 -35.94
C VAL A 26 -8.69 14.02 -35.15
N GLU A 27 -8.45 12.94 -35.87
CA GLU A 27 -7.97 11.72 -35.25
C GLU A 27 -6.52 11.96 -34.81
N PRO A 28 -6.14 11.55 -33.59
CA PRO A 28 -4.73 11.49 -33.24
C PRO A 28 -4.01 10.62 -34.29
N PRO A 29 -2.75 10.93 -34.65
CA PRO A 29 -2.04 10.09 -35.61
C PRO A 29 -2.08 8.64 -35.14
N ALA A 30 -2.64 7.77 -35.97
CA ALA A 30 -2.84 6.36 -35.67
C ALA A 30 -1.49 5.74 -35.26
N GLY A 31 -1.39 5.27 -34.00
CA GLY A 31 -0.27 4.50 -33.52
C GLY A 31 0.70 5.21 -32.58
N HIS A 32 0.48 6.43 -32.12
CA HIS A 32 1.33 7.07 -31.12
C HIS A 32 0.55 7.25 -29.81
N ALA A 33 0.80 6.38 -28.84
CA ALA A 33 0.34 6.59 -27.47
C ALA A 33 0.85 7.96 -26.95
N ALA A 34 -0.02 8.74 -26.29
CA ALA A 34 0.36 10.04 -25.74
C ALA A 34 1.43 9.91 -24.63
N PHE A 35 1.63 8.70 -24.12
CA PHE A 35 2.60 8.38 -23.07
C PHE A 35 3.31 7.06 -23.39
N THR A 36 4.58 6.97 -22.94
CA THR A 36 5.31 5.71 -22.84
C THR A 36 5.61 5.41 -21.39
N PHE A 37 5.57 4.12 -21.02
CA PHE A 37 5.82 3.65 -19.67
C PHE A 37 6.97 2.64 -19.67
N GLU A 38 7.85 2.74 -18.68
CA GLU A 38 8.89 1.76 -18.42
C GLU A 38 8.80 1.29 -16.98
N VAL A 39 8.43 0.04 -16.75
CA VAL A 39 8.42 -0.62 -15.44
C VAL A 39 9.85 -1.05 -15.14
N LYS A 40 10.59 -0.28 -14.33
CA LYS A 40 12.00 -0.49 -14.03
C LYS A 40 12.25 -1.51 -12.94
N GLU A 41 11.56 -1.35 -11.83
CA GLU A 41 11.66 -2.24 -10.69
C GLU A 41 10.29 -2.77 -10.38
N LYS A 42 10.20 -4.06 -10.16
CA LYS A 42 8.96 -4.74 -9.85
C LYS A 42 9.26 -5.91 -8.91
N ASN A 43 8.53 -5.96 -7.83
CA ASN A 43 8.52 -7.10 -6.93
C ASN A 43 7.07 -7.45 -6.53
N PHE A 44 6.87 -8.11 -5.42
CA PHE A 44 5.55 -8.59 -4.99
C PHE A 44 4.61 -7.46 -4.53
N ASP A 45 5.11 -6.30 -4.08
CA ASP A 45 4.30 -5.22 -3.50
C ASP A 45 4.76 -3.81 -3.90
N ASN A 46 5.86 -3.70 -4.62
CA ASN A 46 6.46 -2.43 -5.00
C ASN A 46 6.81 -2.40 -6.48
N THR A 47 6.73 -1.23 -7.06
CA THR A 47 7.07 -0.97 -8.46
C THR A 47 7.60 0.45 -8.62
N VAL A 48 8.58 0.59 -9.51
CA VAL A 48 9.11 1.89 -9.98
C VAL A 48 8.79 2.01 -11.45
N ILE A 49 8.08 3.06 -11.85
CA ILE A 49 7.60 3.25 -13.21
C ILE A 49 8.01 4.62 -13.71
N ASP A 50 8.74 4.64 -14.83
CA ASP A 50 9.01 5.88 -15.56
C ASP A 50 7.91 6.14 -16.57
N ILE A 51 7.45 7.38 -16.61
CA ILE A 51 6.42 7.89 -17.51
C ILE A 51 7.02 9.00 -18.34
N THR A 52 6.94 8.87 -19.66
CA THR A 52 7.40 9.90 -20.59
C THR A 52 6.24 10.35 -21.46
N PRO A 53 5.74 11.59 -21.30
CA PRO A 53 4.73 12.17 -22.17
C PRO A 53 5.31 12.54 -23.53
N LEU A 54 4.51 12.40 -24.60
CA LEU A 54 4.87 12.87 -25.94
C LEU A 54 4.97 14.41 -26.01
N ALA A 55 4.09 15.12 -25.28
CA ALA A 55 4.09 16.56 -25.14
C ALA A 55 4.48 16.95 -23.71
N ALA A 56 5.76 17.29 -23.51
CA ALA A 56 6.34 17.49 -22.18
C ALA A 56 5.77 18.68 -21.41
N GLU A 57 5.21 19.69 -22.10
CA GLU A 57 4.60 20.89 -21.50
C GLU A 57 3.15 20.70 -21.08
N VAL A 58 2.47 19.65 -21.50
CA VAL A 58 1.07 19.39 -21.13
C VAL A 58 1.03 18.70 -19.78
N PRO A 59 0.36 19.28 -18.76
CA PRO A 59 0.12 18.60 -17.50
C PRO A 59 -0.65 17.29 -17.73
N TYR A 60 -0.43 16.29 -16.89
CA TYR A 60 -1.10 15.00 -17.02
C TYR A 60 -1.31 14.32 -15.68
N PHE A 61 -2.34 13.49 -15.60
CA PHE A 61 -2.52 12.53 -14.51
C PHE A 61 -1.80 11.23 -14.81
N ALA A 62 -1.26 10.62 -13.76
CA ALA A 62 -0.75 9.26 -13.79
C ALA A 62 -1.20 8.51 -12.52
N GLU A 63 -1.72 7.30 -12.71
CA GLU A 63 -2.29 6.47 -11.65
C GLU A 63 -1.89 5.02 -11.88
N VAL A 64 -1.87 4.24 -10.78
CA VAL A 64 -1.80 2.77 -10.84
C VAL A 64 -3.08 2.20 -10.25
N LYS A 65 -3.78 1.37 -11.03
CA LYS A 65 -5.04 0.75 -10.63
C LYS A 65 -5.04 -0.73 -10.96
N GLU A 66 -5.75 -1.54 -10.17
CA GLU A 66 -5.93 -2.96 -10.48
C GLU A 66 -6.58 -3.14 -11.86
N ALA A 67 -6.03 -4.05 -12.65
CA ALA A 67 -6.52 -4.31 -13.99
C ALA A 67 -7.99 -4.77 -13.98
N ALA A 68 -8.39 -5.57 -13.01
CA ALA A 68 -9.77 -6.05 -12.89
C ALA A 68 -10.78 -4.90 -12.72
N VAL A 69 -10.41 -3.83 -12.02
CA VAL A 69 -11.24 -2.63 -11.87
C VAL A 69 -11.33 -1.87 -13.20
N CYS A 70 -10.18 -1.66 -13.84
CA CYS A 70 -10.13 -0.93 -15.12
C CYS A 70 -10.82 -1.70 -16.27
N ASP A 71 -10.69 -3.01 -16.32
CA ASP A 71 -11.30 -3.85 -17.37
C ASP A 71 -12.84 -3.90 -17.26
N ALA A 72 -13.40 -3.55 -16.09
CA ALA A 72 -14.85 -3.43 -15.90
C ALA A 72 -15.40 -2.04 -16.31
N MET A 73 -14.55 -1.10 -16.71
CA MET A 73 -14.90 0.29 -17.02
C MET A 73 -14.51 0.66 -18.45
N THR A 74 -15.16 1.69 -19.00
CA THR A 74 -14.67 2.35 -20.22
C THR A 74 -13.57 3.34 -19.87
N ASP A 75 -12.71 3.70 -20.81
CA ASP A 75 -11.64 4.66 -20.62
C ASP A 75 -12.19 6.04 -20.18
N ASP A 76 -13.31 6.48 -20.74
CA ASP A 76 -14.00 7.70 -20.32
C ASP A 76 -14.51 7.65 -18.88
N ALA A 77 -14.95 6.46 -18.42
CA ALA A 77 -15.40 6.29 -17.05
C ALA A 77 -14.21 6.34 -16.06
N ILE A 78 -13.07 5.75 -16.41
CA ILE A 78 -11.83 5.82 -15.62
C ILE A 78 -11.36 7.28 -15.50
N ILE A 79 -11.28 8.01 -16.62
CA ILE A 79 -10.92 9.43 -16.64
C ILE A 79 -11.87 10.23 -15.74
N SER A 80 -13.18 10.01 -15.89
CA SER A 80 -14.19 10.74 -15.12
C SER A 80 -14.09 10.45 -13.62
N GLU A 81 -13.80 9.20 -13.23
CA GLU A 81 -13.58 8.83 -11.83
C GLU A 81 -12.38 9.57 -11.24
N ILE A 82 -11.24 9.61 -11.95
CA ILE A 82 -10.02 10.29 -11.50
C ILE A 82 -10.29 11.81 -11.38
N LEU A 83 -10.89 12.44 -12.38
CA LEU A 83 -11.20 13.86 -12.34
C LEU A 83 -12.18 14.22 -11.21
N ASN A 84 -13.17 13.37 -10.95
CA ASN A 84 -14.12 13.56 -9.86
C ASN A 84 -13.47 13.41 -8.48
N LEU A 85 -12.50 12.49 -8.33
CA LEU A 85 -11.77 12.29 -7.09
C LEU A 85 -11.02 13.54 -6.65
N TYR A 86 -10.35 14.20 -7.58
CA TYR A 86 -9.57 15.40 -7.30
C TYR A 86 -10.38 16.70 -7.38
N GLY A 87 -11.46 16.73 -8.16
CA GLY A 87 -12.38 17.86 -8.29
C GLY A 87 -11.67 19.18 -8.57
N SER A 88 -11.93 20.22 -7.76
CA SER A 88 -11.30 21.53 -7.91
C SER A 88 -9.80 21.57 -7.57
N MET A 89 -9.25 20.51 -7.00
CA MET A 89 -7.82 20.39 -6.68
C MET A 89 -7.02 19.64 -7.75
N ALA A 90 -7.66 19.27 -8.86
CA ALA A 90 -7.07 18.43 -9.92
C ALA A 90 -5.70 18.90 -10.39
N GLU A 91 -5.50 20.22 -10.55
CA GLU A 91 -4.23 20.80 -11.00
C GLU A 91 -3.04 20.47 -10.06
N TRP A 92 -3.30 20.28 -8.77
CA TRP A 92 -2.24 20.02 -7.79
C TRP A 92 -1.71 18.58 -7.84
N PHE A 93 -2.43 17.68 -8.49
CA PHE A 93 -2.12 16.27 -8.62
C PHE A 93 -1.66 15.88 -10.03
N THR A 94 -1.32 16.86 -10.86
CA THR A 94 -0.77 16.63 -12.19
C THR A 94 0.75 16.64 -12.19
N TYR A 95 1.33 15.86 -13.09
CA TYR A 95 2.75 15.86 -13.41
C TYR A 95 2.99 16.67 -14.68
N THR A 96 4.24 17.12 -14.90
CA THR A 96 4.67 17.78 -16.12
C THR A 96 6.04 17.24 -16.53
N GLY A 97 6.21 16.91 -17.81
CA GLY A 97 7.44 16.31 -18.32
C GLY A 97 7.64 14.85 -17.87
N PRO A 98 8.79 14.26 -18.15
CA PRO A 98 9.14 12.91 -17.70
C PRO A 98 9.11 12.81 -16.17
N THR A 99 8.50 11.76 -15.65
CA THR A 99 8.31 11.55 -14.21
C THR A 99 8.52 10.08 -13.86
N THR A 100 9.04 9.83 -12.65
CA THR A 100 9.09 8.50 -12.06
C THR A 100 8.10 8.44 -10.91
N ILE A 101 7.18 7.47 -10.94
CA ILE A 101 6.26 7.17 -9.84
C ILE A 101 6.62 5.87 -9.15
N THR A 102 6.34 5.80 -7.85
CA THR A 102 6.69 4.65 -7.00
C THR A 102 5.53 4.26 -6.11
N SER A 103 5.46 2.98 -5.70
CA SER A 103 4.45 2.54 -4.74
C SER A 103 4.60 3.21 -3.38
N SER A 104 5.81 3.48 -2.92
CA SER A 104 6.03 4.12 -1.62
C SER A 104 5.64 5.61 -1.58
N GLY A 105 5.67 6.30 -2.73
CA GLY A 105 5.44 7.74 -2.81
C GLY A 105 4.10 8.15 -3.40
N ASP A 106 3.60 7.40 -4.38
CA ASP A 106 2.55 7.91 -5.27
C ASP A 106 1.25 7.10 -5.24
N PHE A 107 1.30 5.77 -5.19
CA PHE A 107 0.10 4.94 -5.34
C PHE A 107 -0.09 3.83 -4.30
N GLY A 108 0.81 3.71 -3.32
CA GLY A 108 0.69 2.76 -2.21
C GLY A 108 1.15 1.33 -2.55
N THR A 109 1.09 0.47 -1.54
CA THR A 109 1.52 -0.93 -1.61
C THR A 109 0.61 -1.74 -2.54
N LEU A 110 1.22 -2.54 -3.41
CA LEU A 110 0.51 -3.41 -4.35
C LEU A 110 0.26 -4.80 -3.74
N VAL A 111 -0.66 -5.54 -4.33
CA VAL A 111 -0.97 -6.93 -3.94
C VAL A 111 -0.13 -7.89 -4.78
N PRO A 112 0.53 -8.90 -4.17
CA PRO A 112 1.31 -9.90 -4.90
C PRO A 112 0.49 -10.65 -5.96
N GLY A 113 1.14 -11.00 -7.06
CA GLY A 113 0.56 -11.79 -8.15
C GLY A 113 -0.65 -11.16 -8.83
N THR A 114 -0.79 -9.83 -8.73
CA THR A 114 -1.96 -9.10 -9.21
C THR A 114 -1.62 -8.27 -10.44
N ASP A 115 -2.54 -8.26 -11.39
CA ASP A 115 -2.45 -7.44 -12.59
C ASP A 115 -2.85 -6.01 -12.31
N TYR A 116 -2.02 -5.06 -12.75
CA TYR A 116 -2.25 -3.63 -12.66
C TYR A 116 -2.12 -2.96 -14.02
N TYR A 117 -2.76 -1.81 -14.17
CA TYR A 117 -2.43 -0.83 -15.18
C TYR A 117 -1.73 0.38 -14.55
N VAL A 118 -0.60 0.79 -15.12
CA VAL A 118 -0.23 2.19 -15.07
C VAL A 118 -0.98 2.90 -16.20
N LEU A 119 -1.60 3.99 -15.89
CA LEU A 119 -2.44 4.76 -16.81
C LEU A 119 -2.12 6.25 -16.72
N ALA A 120 -2.21 6.95 -17.85
CA ALA A 120 -2.01 8.38 -17.90
C ALA A 120 -2.87 9.03 -18.98
N PHE A 121 -3.28 10.28 -18.76
CA PHE A 121 -3.93 11.14 -19.73
C PHE A 121 -3.57 12.60 -19.50
N GLY A 122 -3.44 13.37 -20.60
CA GLY A 122 -3.19 14.81 -20.53
C GLY A 122 -4.36 15.56 -19.93
N TYR A 123 -4.07 16.64 -19.22
CA TYR A 123 -5.07 17.47 -18.53
C TYR A 123 -4.92 18.95 -18.92
N ALA A 124 -6.03 19.56 -19.33
CA ALA A 124 -6.10 20.99 -19.60
C ALA A 124 -7.53 21.53 -19.37
N ASP A 125 -7.64 22.75 -18.90
CA ASP A 125 -8.90 23.45 -18.73
C ASP A 125 -10.00 22.66 -17.98
N GLY A 126 -9.61 21.87 -16.99
CA GLY A 126 -10.55 21.11 -16.18
C GLY A 126 -11.00 19.78 -16.80
N ALA A 127 -10.41 19.35 -17.91
CA ALA A 127 -10.80 18.17 -18.65
C ALA A 127 -9.59 17.35 -19.16
N ALA A 128 -9.84 16.11 -19.60
CA ALA A 128 -8.83 15.32 -20.30
C ALA A 128 -8.46 15.97 -21.63
N ALA A 129 -7.17 16.14 -21.87
CA ALA A 129 -6.61 16.73 -23.10
C ALA A 129 -6.16 15.65 -24.11
N THR A 130 -6.00 14.39 -23.66
CA THR A 130 -5.66 13.24 -24.50
C THR A 130 -6.54 12.06 -24.15
N GLU A 131 -6.54 11.03 -24.99
CA GLU A 131 -7.09 9.71 -24.64
C GLU A 131 -6.29 9.08 -23.50
N LEU A 132 -6.91 8.13 -22.80
CA LEU A 132 -6.27 7.34 -21.77
C LEU A 132 -5.25 6.38 -22.40
N THR A 133 -4.00 6.47 -21.97
CA THR A 133 -2.96 5.50 -22.31
C THR A 133 -2.76 4.57 -21.13
N LYS A 134 -2.75 3.24 -21.36
CA LYS A 134 -2.62 2.20 -20.33
C LYS A 134 -1.49 1.24 -20.67
N HIS A 135 -0.71 0.86 -19.67
CA HIS A 135 0.28 -0.22 -19.78
C HIS A 135 0.10 -1.23 -18.66
N LYS A 136 -0.09 -2.49 -19.03
CA LYS A 136 -0.34 -3.56 -18.06
C LYS A 136 0.96 -4.13 -17.54
N PHE A 137 1.01 -4.38 -16.23
CA PHE A 137 2.07 -5.14 -15.59
C PHE A 137 1.48 -6.05 -14.50
N THR A 138 2.24 -7.06 -14.08
CA THR A 138 1.83 -7.99 -13.01
C THR A 138 2.90 -7.98 -11.93
N THR A 139 2.52 -7.82 -10.67
CA THR A 139 3.44 -7.96 -9.53
C THR A 139 3.95 -9.40 -9.40
N ASP A 140 5.09 -9.59 -8.76
CA ASP A 140 5.60 -10.94 -8.51
C ASP A 140 4.64 -11.68 -7.55
N PRO A 141 4.47 -12.99 -7.70
CA PRO A 141 3.56 -13.75 -6.87
C PRO A 141 4.05 -13.84 -5.42
N GLU A 142 3.14 -14.12 -4.50
CA GLU A 142 3.48 -14.50 -3.13
C GLU A 142 4.23 -15.85 -3.14
N GLY A 143 5.25 -15.96 -2.29
CA GLY A 143 6.03 -17.19 -2.14
C GLY A 143 5.28 -18.31 -1.43
N ASP A 144 5.95 -19.44 -1.22
CA ASP A 144 5.37 -20.57 -0.52
C ASP A 144 5.38 -20.36 1.01
N PRO A 145 4.21 -20.14 1.64
CA PRO A 145 4.14 -19.93 3.08
C PRO A 145 4.62 -21.13 3.90
N THR A 146 4.63 -22.34 3.33
CA THR A 146 5.08 -23.55 4.07
C THR A 146 6.60 -23.67 4.15
N ALA A 147 7.32 -22.99 3.27
CA ALA A 147 8.77 -22.93 3.24
C ALA A 147 9.34 -21.70 3.98
N ASN A 148 8.49 -20.74 4.37
CA ASN A 148 8.93 -19.52 5.01
C ASN A 148 9.40 -19.75 6.45
N THR A 149 10.54 -19.18 6.80
CA THR A 149 11.12 -19.21 8.15
C THR A 149 11.31 -17.80 8.67
N PHE A 150 11.48 -17.64 9.99
CA PHE A 150 11.60 -16.33 10.62
C PHE A 150 12.87 -16.28 11.46
N ALA A 151 13.61 -15.17 11.33
CA ALA A 151 14.62 -14.75 12.30
C ALA A 151 14.01 -13.70 13.23
N PHE A 152 14.40 -13.76 14.52
CA PHE A 152 13.97 -12.81 15.54
C PHE A 152 15.21 -12.15 16.16
N ASP A 153 15.27 -10.80 16.12
CA ASP A 153 16.23 -10.05 16.91
C ASP A 153 15.51 -9.30 18.04
N ILE A 154 15.97 -9.52 19.27
CA ILE A 154 15.40 -8.95 20.49
C ILE A 154 16.49 -8.18 21.20
N SER A 155 16.34 -6.88 21.28
CA SER A 155 17.36 -5.97 21.85
C SER A 155 16.71 -4.91 22.74
N GLY A 156 17.53 -4.10 23.42
CA GLY A 156 17.06 -3.00 24.26
C GLY A 156 16.13 -3.41 25.41
N VAL A 157 16.27 -4.66 25.92
CA VAL A 157 15.39 -5.17 26.98
C VAL A 157 15.66 -4.41 28.28
N THR A 158 14.60 -3.80 28.81
CA THR A 158 14.59 -3.13 30.10
C THR A 158 13.48 -3.71 30.98
N ALA A 159 13.15 -3.02 32.09
CA ALA A 159 12.02 -3.43 32.91
C ALA A 159 10.65 -3.31 32.22
N ARG A 160 10.53 -2.42 31.21
CA ARG A 160 9.25 -2.13 30.56
C ARG A 160 9.29 -2.02 29.04
N SER A 161 10.46 -2.23 28.44
CA SER A 161 10.61 -2.11 26.99
C SER A 161 11.46 -3.23 26.40
N ALA A 162 11.27 -3.46 25.12
CA ALA A 162 12.13 -4.27 24.26
C ALA A 162 11.92 -3.82 22.81
N SER A 163 13.00 -3.80 22.02
CA SER A 163 12.96 -3.64 20.58
C SER A 163 12.96 -5.02 19.93
N ILE A 164 12.01 -5.28 19.04
CA ILE A 164 11.85 -6.57 18.38
C ILE A 164 11.87 -6.37 16.88
N GLN A 165 12.70 -7.15 16.19
CA GLN A 165 12.72 -7.27 14.75
C GLN A 165 12.35 -8.69 14.35
N VAL A 166 11.52 -8.80 13.30
CA VAL A 166 11.07 -10.07 12.71
C VAL A 166 11.42 -10.06 11.24
N GLU A 167 12.25 -10.99 10.81
CA GLU A 167 12.71 -11.11 9.43
C GLU A 167 12.25 -12.44 8.81
N PRO A 168 11.26 -12.42 7.90
CA PRO A 168 10.89 -13.61 7.14
C PRO A 168 11.95 -13.92 6.09
N SER A 169 12.21 -15.22 5.82
CA SER A 169 13.11 -15.65 4.76
C SER A 169 12.57 -15.33 3.36
N ASP A 170 11.25 -15.32 3.19
CA ASP A 170 10.55 -14.84 2.02
C ASP A 170 9.65 -13.67 2.42
N LYS A 171 10.02 -12.47 1.94
CA LYS A 171 9.37 -11.22 2.29
C LYS A 171 8.02 -11.02 1.60
N SER A 172 7.70 -11.81 0.59
CA SER A 172 6.43 -11.75 -0.14
C SER A 172 5.28 -12.42 0.62
N VAL A 173 5.59 -13.35 1.52
CA VAL A 173 4.58 -14.15 2.25
C VAL A 173 3.95 -13.33 3.37
N ARG A 174 2.63 -13.35 3.42
CA ARG A 174 1.87 -12.68 4.49
C ARG A 174 1.98 -13.46 5.80
N TYR A 175 2.19 -12.73 6.89
CA TYR A 175 2.22 -13.31 8.23
C TYR A 175 1.66 -12.35 9.28
N ILE A 176 1.31 -12.90 10.45
CA ILE A 176 0.98 -12.16 11.67
C ILE A 176 2.04 -12.49 12.70
N TRP A 177 2.44 -11.51 13.49
CA TRP A 177 3.39 -11.67 14.57
C TRP A 177 3.03 -10.80 15.78
N ASP A 178 3.45 -11.20 16.95
CA ASP A 178 3.32 -10.44 18.20
C ASP A 178 4.18 -11.09 19.27
N ILE A 179 4.10 -10.58 20.49
CA ILE A 179 4.67 -11.21 21.69
C ILE A 179 3.58 -11.92 22.49
N VAL A 180 3.99 -12.93 23.25
CA VAL A 180 3.12 -13.64 24.18
C VAL A 180 3.87 -13.85 25.51
N THR A 181 3.18 -13.70 26.65
CA THR A 181 3.77 -14.01 27.95
C THR A 181 4.00 -15.52 28.12
N ASP A 182 4.98 -15.91 28.95
CA ASP A 182 5.22 -17.33 29.27
C ASP A 182 3.97 -18.02 29.83
N ALA A 183 3.17 -17.29 30.60
CA ALA A 183 1.93 -17.82 31.16
C ALA A 183 0.89 -18.15 30.07
N GLU A 184 0.72 -17.24 29.11
CA GLU A 184 -0.18 -17.45 27.97
C GLU A 184 0.37 -18.55 27.03
N TYR A 185 1.67 -18.50 26.72
CA TYR A 185 2.31 -19.53 25.90
C TYR A 185 2.10 -20.93 26.48
N LYS A 186 2.28 -21.11 27.80
CA LYS A 186 2.03 -22.37 28.50
C LYS A 186 0.55 -22.76 28.52
N LYS A 187 -0.37 -21.81 28.63
CA LYS A 187 -1.83 -22.06 28.54
C LYS A 187 -2.20 -22.73 27.21
N TYR A 188 -1.52 -22.38 26.14
CA TYR A 188 -1.70 -22.99 24.81
C TYR A 188 -0.72 -24.14 24.51
N GLY A 189 -0.16 -24.77 25.55
CA GLY A 189 0.66 -26.00 25.43
C GLY A 189 2.17 -25.77 25.36
N GLY A 190 2.66 -24.52 25.37
CA GLY A 190 4.07 -24.18 25.44
C GLY A 190 4.90 -24.65 24.23
N ASN A 191 4.33 -24.66 23.05
CA ASN A 191 4.97 -25.07 21.81
C ASN A 191 4.42 -24.31 20.59
N ALA A 192 5.07 -24.46 19.43
CA ALA A 192 4.70 -23.76 18.21
C ALA A 192 3.26 -24.09 17.74
N GLU A 193 2.78 -25.32 17.87
CA GLU A 193 1.40 -25.68 17.52
C GLU A 193 0.37 -25.01 18.45
N GLY A 194 0.73 -24.75 19.70
CA GLY A 194 -0.10 -23.96 20.62
C GLY A 194 -0.31 -22.53 20.13
N ILE A 195 0.68 -21.93 19.47
CA ILE A 195 0.54 -20.59 18.84
C ILE A 195 -0.52 -20.60 17.74
N ARG A 196 -0.72 -21.69 17.01
CA ARG A 196 -1.83 -21.82 16.04
C ARG A 196 -3.19 -21.63 16.70
N SER A 197 -3.40 -22.25 17.87
CA SER A 197 -4.65 -22.09 18.62
C SER A 197 -4.78 -20.70 19.25
N TYR A 198 -3.67 -20.14 19.73
CA TYR A 198 -3.62 -18.77 20.23
C TYR A 198 -4.00 -17.76 19.15
N LEU A 199 -3.43 -17.90 17.94
CA LEU A 199 -3.75 -17.05 16.79
C LEU A 199 -5.24 -17.12 16.42
N ALA A 200 -5.83 -18.31 16.41
CA ALA A 200 -7.27 -18.47 16.12
C ALA A 200 -8.16 -17.73 17.15
N ASP A 201 -7.83 -17.85 18.45
CA ASP A 201 -8.52 -17.15 19.51
C ASP A 201 -8.28 -15.63 19.44
N TYR A 202 -7.06 -15.20 19.05
CA TYR A 202 -6.70 -13.81 18.87
C TYR A 202 -7.54 -13.16 17.75
N ILE A 203 -7.58 -13.78 16.56
CA ILE A 203 -8.40 -13.30 15.43
C ILE A 203 -9.87 -13.24 15.80
N LYS A 204 -10.38 -14.29 16.48
CA LYS A 204 -11.74 -14.29 16.94
C LYS A 204 -12.05 -13.13 17.90
N GLY A 205 -11.15 -12.84 18.83
CA GLY A 205 -11.28 -11.69 19.73
C GLY A 205 -11.32 -10.36 18.97
N GLN A 206 -10.52 -10.20 17.92
CA GLN A 206 -10.57 -8.99 17.08
C GLN A 206 -11.91 -8.83 16.34
N ILE A 207 -12.50 -9.93 15.87
CA ILE A 207 -13.83 -9.92 15.24
C ILE A 207 -14.88 -9.50 16.25
N ASP A 208 -14.87 -10.07 17.45
CA ASP A 208 -15.84 -9.76 18.51
C ASP A 208 -15.75 -8.29 18.96
N ASP A 209 -14.56 -7.67 18.89
CA ASP A 209 -14.32 -6.32 19.41
C ASP A 209 -14.37 -5.21 18.33
N PHE A 210 -13.82 -5.44 17.12
CA PHE A 210 -13.52 -4.36 16.16
C PHE A 210 -13.86 -4.65 14.70
N PHE A 211 -13.91 -5.90 14.27
CA PHE A 211 -14.06 -6.31 12.87
C PHE A 211 -15.28 -7.19 12.68
N THR A 212 -15.68 -7.43 11.44
CA THR A 212 -16.84 -8.28 11.11
C THR A 212 -16.42 -9.63 10.55
N THR A 213 -15.26 -9.73 9.92
CA THR A 213 -14.76 -10.98 9.31
C THR A 213 -13.27 -11.22 9.58
N PRO A 214 -12.81 -12.48 9.53
CA PRO A 214 -11.39 -12.80 9.62
C PRO A 214 -10.54 -12.11 8.55
N GLU A 215 -11.07 -11.98 7.33
CA GLU A 215 -10.40 -11.34 6.19
C GLU A 215 -10.13 -9.86 6.48
N GLU A 216 -11.05 -9.16 7.12
CA GLU A 216 -10.84 -7.77 7.57
C GLU A 216 -9.73 -7.70 8.61
N VAL A 217 -9.72 -8.59 9.60
CA VAL A 217 -8.63 -8.67 10.59
C VAL A 217 -7.28 -8.86 9.88
N VAL A 218 -7.17 -9.86 9.01
CA VAL A 218 -5.93 -10.17 8.29
C VAL A 218 -5.50 -9.04 7.36
N SER A 219 -6.44 -8.29 6.79
CA SER A 219 -6.12 -7.13 5.94
C SER A 219 -5.46 -5.99 6.72
N VAL A 220 -5.74 -5.87 8.02
CA VAL A 220 -5.22 -4.80 8.89
C VAL A 220 -3.97 -5.22 9.65
N ILE A 221 -3.96 -6.43 10.24
CA ILE A 221 -2.84 -6.88 11.08
C ILE A 221 -1.85 -7.81 10.38
N GLY A 222 -2.22 -8.37 9.23
CA GLY A 222 -1.32 -9.20 8.42
C GLY A 222 -0.29 -8.33 7.70
N VAL A 223 0.98 -8.67 7.86
CA VAL A 223 2.11 -7.91 7.32
C VAL A 223 2.93 -8.74 6.34
N ARG A 224 3.81 -8.08 5.59
CA ARG A 224 4.85 -8.66 4.73
C ARG A 224 6.19 -7.96 4.97
N GLY A 225 7.28 -8.56 4.49
CA GLY A 225 8.61 -7.98 4.64
C GLY A 225 9.09 -7.98 6.09
N ASP A 226 10.21 -7.30 6.32
CA ASP A 226 10.78 -7.15 7.66
C ASP A 226 9.89 -6.25 8.52
N GLN A 227 9.69 -6.64 9.76
CA GLN A 227 8.92 -5.86 10.72
C GLN A 227 9.81 -5.48 11.91
N TRP A 228 9.51 -4.31 12.47
CA TRP A 228 10.19 -3.80 13.64
C TRP A 228 9.18 -3.06 14.54
N PHE A 229 9.27 -3.28 15.84
CA PHE A 229 8.43 -2.60 16.82
C PHE A 229 9.12 -2.45 18.18
N ASP A 230 8.98 -1.26 18.78
CA ASP A 230 9.42 -0.95 20.14
C ASP A 230 8.26 -1.09 21.10
N TYR A 231 8.31 -2.11 21.95
CA TYR A 231 7.37 -2.26 23.06
C TYR A 231 7.81 -1.42 24.24
N GLU A 232 6.95 -0.53 24.74
CA GLU A 232 7.27 0.39 25.84
C GLU A 232 6.48 0.15 27.14
N GLN A 233 5.52 -0.78 27.15
CA GLN A 233 4.63 -1.03 28.29
C GLN A 233 4.65 -2.49 28.75
N LEU A 234 5.78 -3.15 28.63
CA LEU A 234 5.94 -4.52 29.10
C LEU A 234 5.85 -4.60 30.63
N LYS A 235 5.44 -5.77 31.15
CA LYS A 235 5.44 -6.04 32.59
C LYS A 235 6.86 -6.34 33.05
N PRO A 236 7.34 -5.71 34.15
CA PRO A 236 8.65 -6.02 34.72
C PRO A 236 8.76 -7.47 35.21
N ALA A 237 9.99 -8.01 35.22
CA ALA A 237 10.32 -9.38 35.65
C ALA A 237 9.41 -10.42 35.00
N THR A 238 9.06 -10.25 33.74
CA THR A 238 8.12 -11.11 33.02
C THR A 238 8.81 -11.71 31.81
N THR A 239 8.62 -12.99 31.60
CA THR A 239 9.17 -13.73 30.44
C THR A 239 8.18 -13.68 29.29
N TYR A 240 8.69 -13.44 28.10
CA TYR A 240 7.97 -13.33 26.84
C TYR A 240 8.62 -14.18 25.76
N TYR A 241 7.84 -14.48 24.73
CA TYR A 241 8.26 -15.07 23.46
C TYR A 241 7.73 -14.19 22.31
N VAL A 242 8.52 -14.03 21.26
CA VAL A 242 8.04 -13.51 19.98
C VAL A 242 7.56 -14.69 19.16
N TRP A 243 6.43 -14.54 18.49
CA TRP A 243 5.92 -15.55 17.57
C TRP A 243 5.57 -14.93 16.23
N ALA A 244 5.66 -15.73 15.15
CA ALA A 244 5.22 -15.36 13.82
C ALA A 244 4.56 -16.56 13.15
N ALA A 245 3.48 -16.32 12.42
CA ALA A 245 2.72 -17.34 11.71
C ALA A 245 2.34 -16.84 10.30
N CYS A 246 2.73 -17.56 9.26
CA CYS A 246 2.19 -17.34 7.93
C CYS A 246 0.70 -17.66 7.93
N VAL A 247 -0.12 -16.79 7.31
CA VAL A 247 -1.58 -16.90 7.35
C VAL A 247 -2.19 -16.83 5.96
N ASP A 248 -3.30 -17.55 5.77
CA ASP A 248 -4.19 -17.36 4.64
C ASP A 248 -5.09 -16.11 4.81
N ALA A 249 -5.92 -15.82 3.82
CA ALA A 249 -6.83 -14.68 3.87
C ALA A 249 -7.83 -14.75 5.03
N ALA A 250 -8.19 -15.96 5.48
CA ALA A 250 -9.10 -16.18 6.60
C ALA A 250 -8.40 -16.23 7.96
N GLY A 251 -7.08 -15.97 8.02
CA GLY A 251 -6.30 -15.93 9.24
C GLY A 251 -5.88 -17.29 9.78
N ASN A 252 -6.04 -18.37 9.01
CA ASN A 252 -5.53 -19.66 9.43
C ASN A 252 -4.02 -19.75 9.21
N ALA A 253 -3.30 -20.28 10.19
CA ALA A 253 -1.88 -20.53 10.02
C ALA A 253 -1.64 -21.61 8.94
N THR A 254 -0.90 -21.26 7.89
CA THR A 254 -0.64 -22.11 6.71
C THR A 254 0.53 -23.06 6.93
N ALA A 255 1.39 -22.76 7.90
CA ALA A 255 2.52 -23.58 8.33
C ALA A 255 2.60 -23.63 9.86
N THR A 256 3.54 -24.40 10.41
CA THR A 256 3.84 -24.37 11.84
C THR A 256 4.38 -22.99 12.22
N PRO A 257 3.77 -22.28 13.18
CA PRO A 257 4.27 -21.00 13.63
C PRO A 257 5.71 -21.05 14.14
N ALA A 258 6.46 -19.98 13.92
CA ALA A 258 7.78 -19.82 14.52
C ALA A 258 7.66 -19.15 15.90
N VAL A 259 8.57 -19.55 16.81
CA VAL A 259 8.64 -18.97 18.16
C VAL A 259 10.10 -18.70 18.49
N SER A 260 10.40 -17.50 19.01
CA SER A 260 11.74 -17.12 19.43
C SER A 260 12.21 -17.89 20.69
N PRO A 261 13.50 -17.84 21.04
CA PRO A 261 13.93 -18.05 22.41
C PRO A 261 13.20 -17.10 23.38
N ALA A 262 13.04 -17.51 24.63
CA ALA A 262 12.45 -16.67 25.66
C ALA A 262 13.35 -15.44 25.95
N PHE A 263 12.73 -14.29 26.20
CA PHE A 263 13.41 -13.13 26.80
C PHE A 263 12.66 -12.68 28.07
N THR A 264 13.37 -12.08 29.01
CA THR A 264 12.78 -11.66 30.28
C THR A 264 13.10 -10.22 30.54
N THR A 265 12.07 -9.40 30.81
CA THR A 265 12.24 -8.01 31.20
C THR A 265 12.91 -7.88 32.57
N GLU A 266 13.68 -6.82 32.79
CA GLU A 266 14.31 -6.56 34.05
C GLU A 266 13.29 -6.32 35.18
N ALA A 267 13.71 -6.47 36.42
CA ALA A 267 12.88 -6.10 37.55
C ALA A 267 12.73 -4.56 37.63
N ALA A 268 11.56 -4.10 38.03
CA ALA A 268 11.37 -2.66 38.27
C ALA A 268 12.25 -2.18 39.44
N VAL A 269 13.01 -1.13 39.17
CA VAL A 269 13.77 -0.47 40.25
C VAL A 269 12.79 0.36 41.09
N VAL A 270 12.56 -0.03 42.32
CA VAL A 270 11.81 0.78 43.28
C VAL A 270 12.78 1.76 43.93
N SER A 271 12.77 3.01 43.53
CA SER A 271 13.50 4.05 44.24
C SER A 271 12.75 4.41 45.54
N VAL A 272 13.28 4.03 46.70
CA VAL A 272 12.78 4.46 47.98
C VAL A 272 13.40 5.83 48.29
N SER A 273 12.60 6.88 48.25
CA SER A 273 13.01 8.20 48.78
C SER A 273 12.81 8.21 50.31
N TYR A 274 13.88 8.21 51.08
CA TYR A 274 13.83 8.42 52.50
C TYR A 274 13.74 9.94 52.78
N THR A 275 12.59 10.44 53.20
CA THR A 275 12.48 11.73 53.81
C THR A 275 12.94 11.60 55.29
N HIS A 276 14.11 12.10 55.60
CA HIS A 276 14.57 12.25 56.99
C HIS A 276 13.67 13.28 57.66
N LEU A 277 12.71 12.83 58.44
CA LEU A 277 12.05 13.69 59.43
C LEU A 277 13.00 13.91 60.60
N THR A 278 13.66 15.05 60.67
CA THR A 278 14.33 15.52 61.91
C THR A 278 13.24 16.02 62.83
N LEU A 279 13.07 15.37 63.99
CA LEU A 279 12.28 15.89 65.11
C LEU A 279 12.96 17.15 65.67
N PRO A 280 12.24 18.25 65.90
CA PRO A 280 12.78 19.39 66.63
C PRO A 280 12.98 18.98 68.06
N THR A 281 14.17 19.26 68.60
CA THR A 281 14.53 19.18 70.04
C THR A 281 13.88 20.30 70.83
#